data_682ad52cc6865060f0ebcffacdaf95ef
#
_entry.id   682ad52cc6865060f0ebcffacdaf95ef
#
_cell.length_a   1.000
_cell.length_b   1.000
_cell.length_c   1.000
_cell.angle_alpha   90.00
_cell.angle_beta   90.00
_cell.angle_gamma   90.00
#
_symmetry.space_group_name_H-M   'P 1'
#
loop_
_entity.id
_entity.type
_entity.pdbx_description
1 polymer ?
#
loop_
_entity_poly.entity_id
_entity_poly.type
_entity_poly.pdbx_seq_one_letter_code
_entity_poly.pdbx_strand_id
1 'polypeptide(L)' 'MPVFKLHVDALYPAWYRDHYTIVAETEEEAVQMIKDYEVDPDESEPLFEFEQEAIRTEIYNGDKLIYSDGSKQL' A
#
# COMPACT_ATOMS: atom_id res chain seq x y z
N MET A 1 19.76 7.69 -5.99
CA MET A 1 18.90 6.68 -5.35
C MET A 1 17.71 6.39 -6.25
N PRO A 2 17.32 5.14 -6.33
CA PRO A 2 16.17 4.81 -7.17
C PRO A 2 14.88 5.37 -6.61
N VAL A 3 13.93 5.57 -7.51
CA VAL A 3 12.61 6.05 -7.16
C VAL A 3 11.64 4.90 -7.33
N PHE A 4 10.84 4.64 -6.33
CA PHE A 4 9.85 3.58 -6.37
C PHE A 4 8.46 4.18 -6.39
N LYS A 5 7.67 3.73 -7.35
CA LYS A 5 6.27 4.14 -7.43
C LYS A 5 5.44 2.97 -7.00
N LEU A 6 4.91 3.06 -5.80
CA LEU A 6 4.18 1.98 -5.18
C LEU A 6 2.75 2.41 -4.92
N HIS A 7 1.84 1.45 -4.88
CA HIS A 7 0.52 1.78 -4.42
C HIS A 7 0.12 0.80 -3.33
N VAL A 8 -0.70 1.27 -2.42
CA VAL A 8 -1.13 0.51 -1.27
C VAL A 8 -2.65 0.43 -1.31
N ASP A 9 -3.16 -0.78 -1.30
CA ASP A 9 -4.59 -1.00 -1.18
C ASP A 9 -4.86 -1.38 0.27
N ALA A 10 -5.68 -0.60 0.93
CA ALA A 10 -5.95 -0.81 2.35
C ALA A 10 -7.42 -0.69 2.63
N LEU A 11 -7.88 -1.48 3.55
CA LEU A 11 -9.26 -1.44 4.01
C LEU A 11 -9.34 -0.60 5.27
N TYR A 12 -10.24 0.48 5.27
CA TYR A 12 -10.09 1.40 6.36
C TYR A 12 -11.13 2.53 6.38
N PRO A 13 -12.27 2.40 6.72
CA PRO A 13 -13.18 1.25 6.82
C PRO A 13 -13.65 0.74 5.48
N ALA A 14 -13.25 1.40 4.41
CA ALA A 14 -13.52 0.96 3.05
C ALA A 14 -12.19 0.83 2.37
N TRP A 15 -12.18 0.18 1.22
CA TRP A 15 -10.94 0.01 0.48
C TRP A 15 -10.52 1.30 -0.19
N TYR A 16 -9.25 1.68 0.00
CA TYR A 16 -8.64 2.82 -0.66
C TYR A 16 -7.33 2.39 -1.28
N ARG A 17 -6.98 3.02 -2.37
CA ARG A 17 -5.68 2.82 -2.99
C ARG A 17 -4.90 4.11 -2.89
N ASP A 18 -3.80 4.07 -2.18
CA ASP A 18 -2.92 5.21 -1.99
C ASP A 18 -1.70 5.04 -2.88
N HIS A 19 -1.33 6.08 -3.59
CA HIS A 19 -0.20 6.04 -4.50
C HIS A 19 0.98 6.78 -3.89
N TYR A 20 2.14 6.15 -3.93
CA TYR A 20 3.35 6.69 -3.32
C TYR A 20 4.47 6.79 -4.35
N THR A 21 5.28 7.83 -4.22
CA THR A 21 6.54 7.95 -4.96
C THR A 21 7.62 8.10 -3.91
N ILE A 22 8.50 7.12 -3.81
CA ILE A 22 9.45 7.03 -2.71
C ILE A 22 10.87 6.90 -3.25
N VAL A 23 11.76 7.72 -2.72
CA VAL A 23 13.19 7.62 -3.02
C VAL A 23 13.81 6.77 -1.91
N ALA A 24 14.38 5.64 -2.27
CA ALA A 24 14.95 4.71 -1.31
C ALA A 24 16.03 3.89 -1.98
N GLU A 25 16.86 3.26 -1.18
CA GLU A 25 17.94 2.43 -1.71
C GLU A 25 17.42 1.14 -2.30
N THR A 26 16.42 0.56 -1.68
CA THR A 26 15.87 -0.71 -2.11
C THR A 26 14.35 -0.66 -2.00
N GLU A 27 13.71 -1.60 -2.69
CA GLU A 27 12.27 -1.74 -2.61
C GLU A 27 11.83 -2.05 -1.18
N GLU A 28 12.59 -2.88 -0.49
CA GLU A 28 12.26 -3.23 0.88
C GLU A 28 12.28 -2.01 1.79
N GLU A 29 13.23 -1.13 1.56
CA GLU A 29 13.29 0.09 2.34
C GLU A 29 12.08 0.96 2.07
N ALA A 30 11.68 1.05 0.80
CA ALA A 30 10.51 1.83 0.43
C ALA A 30 9.26 1.28 1.11
N VAL A 31 9.12 -0.05 1.11
CA VAL A 31 7.98 -0.69 1.77
C VAL A 31 8.00 -0.39 3.26
N GLN A 32 9.18 -0.44 3.88
CA GLN A 32 9.27 -0.19 5.30
C GLN A 32 8.87 1.24 5.65
N MET A 33 9.24 2.19 4.78
CA MET A 33 8.86 3.58 5.02
C MET A 33 7.35 3.75 5.00
N ILE A 34 6.67 3.02 4.12
CA ILE A 34 5.21 3.06 4.10
C ILE A 34 4.65 2.45 5.38
N LYS A 35 5.19 1.31 5.80
CA LYS A 35 4.70 0.62 6.97
C LYS A 35 4.89 1.45 8.24
N ASP A 36 5.93 2.25 8.27
CA ASP A 36 6.23 3.07 9.44
C ASP A 36 5.57 4.43 9.37
N TYR A 37 4.80 4.69 8.35
CA TYR A 37 4.09 5.97 8.17
C TYR A 37 5.05 7.14 8.07
N GLU A 38 6.21 6.92 7.44
CA GLU A 38 7.21 7.97 7.28
C GLU A 38 6.98 8.81 6.05
N VAL A 39 6.09 8.37 5.17
CA VAL A 39 5.79 9.07 3.93
C VAL A 39 4.30 9.20 3.79
N ASP A 40 3.89 10.22 3.07
CA ASP A 40 2.47 10.46 2.79
C ASP A 40 2.17 10.09 1.34
N PRO A 41 0.96 9.62 1.07
CA PRO A 41 0.62 9.30 -0.30
C PRO A 41 0.49 10.57 -1.16
N ASP A 42 0.83 10.42 -2.44
CA ASP A 42 0.65 11.51 -3.38
C ASP A 42 -0.82 11.74 -3.68
N GLU A 43 -1.58 10.65 -3.74
CA GLU A 43 -3.00 10.75 -3.92
C GLU A 43 -3.67 9.46 -3.48
N SER A 44 -4.93 9.54 -3.16
CA SER A 44 -5.73 8.42 -2.69
C SER A 44 -6.98 8.34 -3.51
N GLU A 45 -7.42 7.12 -3.80
CA GLU A 45 -8.67 6.93 -4.52
C GLU A 45 -9.45 5.80 -3.89
N PRO A 46 -10.76 5.91 -3.83
CA PRO A 46 -11.57 4.84 -3.26
C PRO A 46 -11.70 3.69 -4.23
N LEU A 47 -11.82 2.49 -3.67
CA LEU A 47 -12.03 1.28 -4.46
C LEU A 47 -13.42 0.76 -4.11
N PHE A 48 -14.35 0.98 -5.01
CA PHE A 48 -15.76 0.75 -4.70
C PHE A 48 -16.19 -0.68 -4.84
N GLU A 49 -15.35 -1.52 -5.41
CA GLU A 49 -15.78 -2.87 -5.76
C GLU A 49 -15.59 -3.88 -4.68
N PHE A 50 -14.94 -3.51 -3.61
CA PHE A 50 -14.57 -4.48 -2.60
C PHE A 50 -15.62 -4.56 -1.52
N GLU A 51 -15.92 -5.77 -1.11
CA GLU A 51 -16.83 -6.03 -0.03
C GLU A 51 -16.12 -6.87 0.99
N GLN A 52 -15.09 -6.32 1.54
CA GLN A 52 -14.24 -7.06 2.45
C GLN A 52 -14.55 -6.72 3.88
N GLU A 53 -14.37 -7.68 4.72
CA GLU A 53 -14.55 -7.47 6.13
C GLU A 53 -13.27 -7.61 6.91
N ALA A 54 -12.21 -8.02 6.26
CA ALA A 54 -10.93 -8.18 6.92
C ALA A 54 -10.14 -6.89 6.83
N ILE A 55 -9.38 -6.61 7.85
CA ILE A 55 -8.45 -5.50 7.82
C ILE A 55 -7.19 -5.98 7.12
N ARG A 56 -6.79 -5.26 6.11
CA ARG A 56 -5.78 -5.74 5.23
C ARG A 56 -5.05 -4.60 4.57
N THR A 57 -3.77 -4.78 4.35
CA THR A 57 -2.94 -3.83 3.61
C THR A 57 -2.14 -4.61 2.59
N GLU A 58 -2.18 -4.16 1.36
CA GLU A 58 -1.43 -4.78 0.27
C GLU A 58 -0.65 -3.70 -0.44
N ILE A 59 0.64 -3.92 -0.61
CA ILE A 59 1.51 -2.96 -1.28
C ILE A 59 1.97 -3.56 -2.60
N TYR A 60 1.81 -2.80 -3.66
CA TYR A 60 2.11 -3.23 -5.01
C TYR A 60 3.15 -2.34 -5.66
N ASN A 61 3.95 -2.95 -6.51
CA ASN A 61 4.80 -2.23 -7.44
C ASN A 61 4.27 -2.57 -8.83
N GLY A 62 3.48 -1.65 -9.40
CA GLY A 62 2.76 -1.95 -10.62
C GLY A 62 1.74 -3.04 -10.36
N ASP A 63 1.86 -4.14 -11.09
CA ASP A 63 0.95 -5.27 -10.92
C ASP A 63 1.46 -6.29 -9.92
N LYS A 64 2.66 -6.09 -9.41
CA LYS A 64 3.31 -7.08 -8.58
C LYS A 64 3.04 -6.80 -7.11
N LEU A 65 2.49 -7.77 -6.42
CA LEU A 65 2.27 -7.67 -4.98
C LEU A 65 3.59 -7.93 -4.27
N ILE A 66 4.05 -6.98 -3.46
CA ILE A 66 5.32 -7.12 -2.77
C ILE A 66 5.17 -7.22 -1.27
N TYR A 67 3.99 -6.90 -0.73
CA TYR A 67 3.77 -7.02 0.71
C TYR A 67 2.29 -7.15 0.96
N SER A 68 1.93 -8.05 1.85
CA SER A 68 0.54 -8.22 2.25
C SER A 68 0.48 -8.47 3.73
N ASP A 69 -0.28 -7.65 4.41
CA ASP A 69 -0.55 -7.83 5.82
C ASP A 69 -2.01 -8.21 5.93
N GLY A 70 -2.32 -9.44 5.54
CA GLY A 70 -3.68 -9.90 5.55
C GLY A 70 -4.02 -10.42 6.91
N SER A 71 -4.74 -9.67 7.63
CA SER A 71 -5.24 -10.24 8.81
C SER A 71 -6.48 -10.94 8.47
N LYS A 72 -6.65 -11.92 8.85
CA LYS A 72 -7.62 -12.66 8.45
C LYS A 72 -8.75 -12.48 8.98
N GLN A 73 -9.56 -12.67 8.76
CA GLN A 73 -10.56 -12.51 9.15
C GLN A 73 -11.29 -13.35 9.44
N LEU A 74 -11.81 -13.54 9.61
CA LEU A 74 -12.54 -14.31 9.98
C LEU A 74 -13.26 -14.93 9.63
#